data_3b53622500ef504e88e7465d7aab31c8
#
_entry.id   3b53622500ef504e88e7465d7aab31c8
#
_cell.length_a   1.000
_cell.length_b   1.000
_cell.length_c   1.000
_cell.angle_alpha   90.00
_cell.angle_beta   90.00
_cell.angle_gamma   90.00
#
_symmetry.space_group_name_H-M   'P 1'
#
loop_
_entity.id
_entity.type
_entity.pdbx_description
1 polymer ?
#
loop_
_entity_poly.entity_id
_entity_poly.type
_entity_poly.pdbx_seq_one_letter_code
_entity_poly.pdbx_strand_id
1 'polypeptide(L)'
;MKTHRIGIIMNGVTGRMGTNQHLIRSIYAIIEQGGVKVGDGETIMPEPVLVGRNEAKLRKLAALGGGAVKFTTDLDAALADKHNTIYFDAQTTGRRCDAVKKAIAAGKHVYCEKPTAVSTAAAYEIYELAKKAGVKNGVVQDKLWLPGLVKLKTLIDMGFFGEILSVRGEFGYWVFTGEDGVAPQRPSWNYRKEDDGGIIVDMLCHWRYVLDNLFGKVKAVSCLGATHVKSRIGEDGRAYKCTADDAAYATFELEGGVIAQLNSSWTVRVRRDDLATFQVDGTKGSAVAGLRDCWAQHASATPRPTWNPDIDSGISHYDNWTRVPGWQSFDNAFKIQWELFLRHVVLGEPFRWTLLEGAKGVQLAELGIESWTKRAWVDVPELKA
;
A
#
# COMPACT_ATOMS: atom_id res chain seq x y z
N MET A 1 23.52 16.52 21.97
CA MET A 1 22.61 15.76 21.09
C MET A 1 21.30 15.50 21.83
N LYS A 2 20.17 15.87 21.24
CA LYS A 2 18.84 15.66 21.84
C LYS A 2 18.17 14.45 21.20
N THR A 3 17.73 13.51 22.00
CA THR A 3 17.06 12.30 21.53
C THR A 3 15.61 12.28 22.00
N HIS A 4 14.68 12.29 21.05
CA HIS A 4 13.26 12.10 21.30
C HIS A 4 12.95 10.59 21.29
N ARG A 5 12.76 10.01 22.48
CA ARG A 5 12.39 8.60 22.63
C ARG A 5 10.88 8.44 22.57
N ILE A 6 10.40 7.58 21.67
CA ILE A 6 8.98 7.43 21.36
C ILE A 6 8.57 5.97 21.52
N GLY A 7 7.74 5.71 22.54
CA GLY A 7 7.12 4.41 22.75
C GLY A 7 6.08 4.10 21.66
N ILE A 8 6.22 2.92 21.02
CA ILE A 8 5.34 2.46 19.94
C ILE A 8 4.77 1.10 20.30
N ILE A 9 3.45 1.01 20.45
CA ILE A 9 2.74 -0.26 20.58
C ILE A 9 2.62 -0.87 19.19
N MET A 10 3.29 -2.00 18.94
CA MET A 10 3.30 -2.69 17.65
C MET A 10 2.37 -3.91 17.72
N ASN A 11 1.08 -3.74 17.40
CA ASN A 11 0.07 -4.79 17.45
C ASN A 11 -0.04 -5.55 16.12
N GLY A 12 -0.10 -6.89 16.18
CA GLY A 12 -0.17 -7.74 14.99
C GLY A 12 1.18 -8.06 14.34
N VAL A 13 2.29 -7.77 15.03
CA VAL A 13 3.66 -8.00 14.50
C VAL A 13 4.03 -9.46 14.29
N THR A 14 3.25 -10.41 14.76
CA THR A 14 3.47 -11.85 14.50
C THR A 14 2.96 -12.30 13.12
N GLY A 15 2.27 -11.42 12.40
CA GLY A 15 1.84 -11.63 11.02
C GLY A 15 2.95 -11.23 10.02
N ARG A 16 2.89 -11.78 8.79
CA ARG A 16 3.94 -11.59 7.76
C ARG A 16 4.29 -10.12 7.50
N MET A 17 3.29 -9.25 7.31
CA MET A 17 3.52 -7.83 7.05
C MET A 17 4.06 -7.12 8.30
N GLY A 18 3.42 -7.34 9.45
CA GLY A 18 3.86 -6.79 10.74
C GLY A 18 5.29 -7.18 11.08
N THR A 19 5.67 -8.46 10.92
CA THR A 19 7.04 -8.93 11.16
C THR A 19 8.02 -8.34 10.18
N ASN A 20 7.82 -8.59 8.88
CA ASN A 20 8.87 -8.36 7.89
C ASN A 20 8.99 -6.90 7.49
N GLN A 21 7.86 -6.22 7.25
CA GLN A 21 7.90 -4.86 6.72
C GLN A 21 7.96 -3.82 7.84
N HIS A 22 7.10 -3.94 8.86
CA HIS A 22 6.99 -2.91 9.88
C HIS A 22 8.01 -3.08 11.01
N LEU A 23 8.19 -4.29 11.53
CA LEU A 23 9.12 -4.49 12.63
C LEU A 23 10.57 -4.54 12.14
N ILE A 24 10.92 -5.53 11.32
CA ILE A 24 12.33 -5.79 10.96
C ILE A 24 12.86 -4.72 10.00
N ARG A 25 12.19 -4.53 8.84
CA ARG A 25 12.67 -3.64 7.78
C ARG A 25 12.36 -2.16 8.00
N SER A 26 11.59 -1.81 9.04
CA SER A 26 11.32 -0.42 9.37
C SER A 26 11.81 -0.08 10.77
N ILE A 27 11.12 -0.48 11.82
CA ILE A 27 11.42 -0.02 13.19
C ILE A 27 12.80 -0.48 13.65
N TYR A 28 13.17 -1.76 13.46
CA TYR A 28 14.50 -2.24 13.83
C TYR A 28 15.59 -1.62 12.95
N ALA A 29 15.35 -1.45 11.65
CA ALA A 29 16.28 -0.77 10.76
C ALA A 29 16.48 0.71 11.15
N ILE A 30 15.41 1.41 11.60
CA ILE A 30 15.51 2.77 12.15
C ILE A 30 16.32 2.79 13.44
N ILE A 31 16.15 1.82 14.33
CA ILE A 31 16.95 1.71 15.55
C ILE A 31 18.43 1.45 15.22
N GLU A 32 18.70 0.50 14.32
CA GLU A 32 20.05 0.13 13.89
C GLU A 32 20.82 1.29 13.25
N GLN A 33 20.15 2.13 12.45
CA GLN A 33 20.77 3.33 11.86
C GLN A 33 21.01 4.46 12.87
N GLY A 34 20.60 4.30 14.16
CA GLY A 34 20.74 5.30 15.20
C GLY A 34 19.57 6.30 15.27
N GLY A 35 18.38 5.90 14.77
CA GLY A 35 17.16 6.72 14.79
C GLY A 35 16.96 7.58 13.54
N VAL A 36 15.87 8.34 13.51
CA VAL A 36 15.55 9.29 12.44
C VAL A 36 16.21 10.63 12.75
N LYS A 37 17.18 11.04 11.95
CA LYS A 37 17.84 12.34 12.08
C LYS A 37 16.89 13.46 11.64
N VAL A 38 16.69 14.48 12.49
CA VAL A 38 15.69 15.54 12.27
C VAL A 38 16.26 16.97 12.34
N GLY A 39 17.54 17.10 12.54
CA GLY A 39 18.27 18.38 12.61
C GLY A 39 19.68 18.17 13.14
N ASP A 40 20.42 19.25 13.31
CA ASP A 40 21.78 19.21 13.85
C ASP A 40 21.78 18.74 15.31
N GLY A 41 22.19 17.50 15.50
CA GLY A 41 22.25 16.86 16.81
C GLY A 41 20.92 16.42 17.41
N GLU A 42 19.82 16.42 16.64
CA GLU A 42 18.53 15.87 17.07
C GLU A 42 18.17 14.56 16.36
N THR A 43 17.59 13.63 17.11
CA THR A 43 17.24 12.30 16.62
C THR A 43 15.93 11.81 17.24
N ILE A 44 15.07 11.16 16.47
CA ILE A 44 13.90 10.44 16.99
C ILE A 44 14.26 8.95 17.08
N MET A 45 14.16 8.39 18.27
CA MET A 45 14.45 6.98 18.55
C MET A 45 13.16 6.23 18.90
N PRO A 46 12.70 5.30 18.05
CA PRO A 46 11.53 4.49 18.38
C PRO A 46 11.86 3.45 19.45
N GLU A 47 10.95 3.25 20.39
CA GLU A 47 11.00 2.23 21.43
C GLU A 47 9.79 1.29 21.30
N PRO A 48 9.89 0.20 20.52
CA PRO A 48 8.76 -0.66 20.27
C PRO A 48 8.40 -1.54 21.48
N VAL A 49 7.09 -1.71 21.70
CA VAL A 49 6.50 -2.74 22.54
C VAL A 49 5.70 -3.68 21.64
N LEU A 50 6.12 -4.93 21.56
CA LEU A 50 5.48 -5.91 20.68
C LEU A 50 4.22 -6.47 21.32
N VAL A 51 3.09 -6.40 20.61
CA VAL A 51 1.81 -6.90 21.11
C VAL A 51 1.25 -7.98 20.18
N GLY A 52 0.76 -9.06 20.77
CA GLY A 52 0.16 -10.17 20.01
C GLY A 52 -0.27 -11.31 20.91
N ARG A 53 -0.98 -12.29 20.35
CA ARG A 53 -1.56 -13.41 21.11
C ARG A 53 -0.59 -14.56 21.41
N ASN A 54 0.50 -14.66 20.68
CA ASN A 54 1.46 -15.77 20.80
C ASN A 54 2.76 -15.28 21.44
N GLU A 55 2.88 -15.50 22.74
CA GLU A 55 4.03 -15.06 23.53
C GLU A 55 5.37 -15.62 23.02
N ALA A 56 5.40 -16.90 22.62
CA ALA A 56 6.63 -17.52 22.12
C ALA A 56 7.12 -16.87 20.81
N LYS A 57 6.20 -16.47 19.91
CA LYS A 57 6.56 -15.71 18.72
C LYS A 57 7.02 -14.30 19.07
N LEU A 58 6.34 -13.61 20.00
CA LEU A 58 6.73 -12.28 20.46
C LEU A 58 8.14 -12.29 21.06
N ARG A 59 8.44 -13.27 21.92
CA ARG A 59 9.77 -13.44 22.53
C ARG A 59 10.86 -13.62 21.47
N LYS A 60 10.61 -14.43 20.44
CA LYS A 60 11.56 -14.59 19.31
C LYS A 60 11.78 -13.29 18.55
N LEU A 61 10.73 -12.54 18.28
CA LEU A 61 10.83 -11.24 17.59
C LEU A 61 11.54 -10.19 18.43
N ALA A 62 11.27 -10.13 19.73
CA ALA A 62 11.93 -9.22 20.65
C ALA A 62 13.45 -9.47 20.73
N ALA A 63 13.87 -10.76 20.68
CA ALA A 63 15.27 -11.14 20.69
C ALA A 63 16.05 -10.63 19.46
N LEU A 64 15.37 -10.47 18.30
CA LEU A 64 15.99 -9.90 17.08
C LEU A 64 16.33 -8.42 17.23
N GLY A 65 15.66 -7.70 18.13
CA GLY A 65 15.93 -6.27 18.40
C GLY A 65 17.02 -6.00 19.46
N GLY A 66 17.92 -6.95 19.71
CA GLY A 66 19.04 -6.77 20.64
C GLY A 66 18.70 -6.97 22.11
N GLY A 67 17.59 -7.65 22.45
CA GLY A 67 17.26 -8.10 23.80
C GLY A 67 16.62 -7.07 24.74
N ALA A 68 16.53 -5.82 24.33
CA ALA A 68 15.89 -4.76 25.14
C ALA A 68 14.42 -4.49 24.76
N VAL A 69 13.91 -5.16 23.73
CA VAL A 69 12.55 -4.92 23.21
C VAL A 69 11.53 -5.60 24.09
N LYS A 70 10.59 -4.80 24.61
CA LYS A 70 9.48 -5.28 25.44
C LYS A 70 8.42 -5.98 24.61
N PHE A 71 7.70 -6.92 25.21
CA PHE A 71 6.54 -7.55 24.59
C PHE A 71 5.48 -7.91 25.63
N THR A 72 4.23 -8.01 25.19
CA THR A 72 3.10 -8.40 26.03
C THR A 72 1.99 -9.01 25.20
N THR A 73 1.16 -9.85 25.85
CA THR A 73 -0.11 -10.32 25.27
C THR A 73 -1.31 -9.46 25.72
N ASP A 74 -1.07 -8.50 26.58
CA ASP A 74 -2.08 -7.59 27.13
C ASP A 74 -1.98 -6.21 26.43
N LEU A 75 -2.92 -5.98 25.51
CA LEU A 75 -3.02 -4.71 24.78
C LEU A 75 -3.46 -3.57 25.71
N ASP A 76 -4.37 -3.83 26.64
CA ASP A 76 -4.93 -2.77 27.49
C ASP A 76 -3.85 -2.25 28.47
N ALA A 77 -3.00 -3.12 29.00
CA ALA A 77 -1.83 -2.72 29.76
C ALA A 77 -0.82 -1.88 28.93
N ALA A 78 -0.57 -2.29 27.68
CA ALA A 78 0.30 -1.52 26.79
C ALA A 78 -0.28 -0.14 26.46
N LEU A 79 -1.60 -0.01 26.29
CA LEU A 79 -2.30 1.25 26.06
C LEU A 79 -2.32 2.14 27.29
N ALA A 80 -2.37 1.58 28.50
CA ALA A 80 -2.34 2.34 29.76
C ALA A 80 -0.98 2.98 30.04
N ASP A 81 0.11 2.44 29.51
CA ASP A 81 1.45 2.99 29.68
C ASP A 81 1.58 4.33 28.93
N LYS A 82 1.80 5.42 29.69
CA LYS A 82 1.94 6.78 29.16
C LYS A 82 3.20 6.98 28.31
N HIS A 83 4.21 6.14 28.47
CA HIS A 83 5.41 6.18 27.63
C HIS A 83 5.09 5.80 26.18
N ASN A 84 4.15 4.90 25.97
CA ASN A 84 3.69 4.51 24.64
C ASN A 84 2.76 5.59 24.06
N THR A 85 3.22 6.34 23.09
CA THR A 85 2.48 7.46 22.49
C THR A 85 1.88 7.11 21.13
N ILE A 86 2.44 6.12 20.44
CA ILE A 86 1.95 5.65 19.13
C ILE A 86 1.39 4.23 19.27
N TYR A 87 0.26 4.00 18.64
CA TYR A 87 -0.30 2.68 18.39
C TYR A 87 -0.22 2.35 16.91
N PHE A 88 0.39 1.23 16.58
CA PHE A 88 0.44 0.67 15.23
C PHE A 88 -0.36 -0.62 15.13
N ASP A 89 -1.18 -0.74 14.06
CA ASP A 89 -1.98 -1.93 13.79
C ASP A 89 -1.61 -2.63 12.48
N ALA A 90 -1.19 -3.88 12.58
CA ALA A 90 -1.00 -4.82 11.47
C ALA A 90 -1.79 -6.13 11.65
N GLN A 91 -2.90 -6.09 12.38
CA GLN A 91 -3.81 -7.22 12.54
C GLN A 91 -4.58 -7.50 11.24
N THR A 92 -5.36 -8.58 11.24
CA THR A 92 -6.39 -8.79 10.19
C THR A 92 -7.43 -7.67 10.23
N THR A 93 -7.96 -7.30 9.08
CA THR A 93 -8.85 -6.13 8.91
C THR A 93 -10.03 -6.16 9.86
N GLY A 94 -10.70 -7.31 10.02
CA GLY A 94 -11.88 -7.43 10.90
C GLY A 94 -11.62 -7.19 12.40
N ARG A 95 -10.34 -7.18 12.85
CA ARG A 95 -9.98 -6.91 14.26
C ARG A 95 -9.43 -5.50 14.48
N ARG A 96 -9.05 -4.83 13.40
CA ARG A 96 -8.33 -3.55 13.45
C ARG A 96 -9.16 -2.44 14.04
N CYS A 97 -10.41 -2.33 13.61
CA CYS A 97 -11.28 -1.20 13.96
C CYS A 97 -11.44 -1.05 15.48
N ASP A 98 -11.73 -2.14 16.20
CA ASP A 98 -11.93 -2.11 17.65
C ASP A 98 -10.64 -1.74 18.40
N ALA A 99 -9.51 -2.30 17.98
CA ALA A 99 -8.23 -2.01 18.60
C ALA A 99 -7.78 -0.56 18.35
N VAL A 100 -8.03 -0.02 17.15
CA VAL A 100 -7.78 1.38 16.81
C VAL A 100 -8.66 2.32 17.64
N LYS A 101 -9.96 2.02 17.80
CA LYS A 101 -10.87 2.80 18.65
C LYS A 101 -10.39 2.84 20.11
N LYS A 102 -9.95 1.69 20.67
CA LYS A 102 -9.34 1.65 22.00
C LYS A 102 -8.09 2.52 22.10
N ALA A 103 -7.22 2.48 21.10
CA ALA A 103 -6.00 3.29 21.08
C ALA A 103 -6.32 4.78 21.02
N ILE A 104 -7.27 5.20 20.19
CA ILE A 104 -7.75 6.59 20.13
C ILE A 104 -8.33 7.04 21.48
N ALA A 105 -9.18 6.20 22.10
CA ALA A 105 -9.75 6.49 23.42
C ALA A 105 -8.68 6.61 24.53
N ALA A 106 -7.57 5.89 24.39
CA ALA A 106 -6.39 6.00 25.28
C ALA A 106 -5.47 7.19 24.91
N GLY A 107 -5.86 8.06 23.98
CA GLY A 107 -5.09 9.25 23.56
C GLY A 107 -3.83 8.93 22.74
N LYS A 108 -3.74 7.74 22.13
CA LYS A 108 -2.58 7.35 21.33
C LYS A 108 -2.69 7.91 19.92
N HIS A 109 -1.57 8.35 19.35
CA HIS A 109 -1.46 8.57 17.92
C HIS A 109 -1.55 7.23 17.19
N VAL A 110 -2.20 7.18 16.03
CA VAL A 110 -2.54 5.91 15.37
C VAL A 110 -1.90 5.82 13.99
N TYR A 111 -1.24 4.70 13.70
CA TYR A 111 -0.76 4.35 12.38
C TYR A 111 -1.22 2.93 12.02
N CYS A 112 -1.85 2.75 10.86
CA CYS A 112 -2.50 1.48 10.51
C CYS A 112 -2.04 0.94 9.17
N GLU A 113 -2.00 -0.40 9.08
CA GLU A 113 -2.01 -1.08 7.79
C GLU A 113 -3.34 -0.86 7.06
N LYS A 114 -3.27 -0.97 5.74
CA LYS A 114 -4.46 -1.01 4.88
C LYS A 114 -5.01 -2.46 4.75
N PRO A 115 -6.29 -2.63 4.45
CA PRO A 115 -7.40 -1.70 4.58
C PRO A 115 -7.62 -1.29 6.03
N THR A 116 -8.00 -0.04 6.28
CA THR A 116 -8.14 0.47 7.66
C THR A 116 -9.34 -0.12 8.40
N ALA A 117 -10.35 -0.58 7.67
CA ALA A 117 -11.52 -1.28 8.18
C ALA A 117 -12.14 -2.17 7.10
N VAL A 118 -13.17 -2.93 7.44
CA VAL A 118 -13.92 -3.82 6.53
C VAL A 118 -14.97 -3.08 5.69
N SER A 119 -15.32 -1.86 6.07
CA SER A 119 -16.28 -1.02 5.33
C SER A 119 -15.88 0.45 5.35
N THR A 120 -16.36 1.21 4.37
CA THR A 120 -16.15 2.66 4.28
C THR A 120 -16.69 3.38 5.51
N ALA A 121 -17.88 3.00 5.98
CA ALA A 121 -18.48 3.61 7.16
C ALA A 121 -17.60 3.42 8.40
N ALA A 122 -17.09 2.20 8.65
CA ALA A 122 -16.22 1.91 9.78
C ALA A 122 -14.84 2.59 9.64
N ALA A 123 -14.29 2.65 8.41
CA ALA A 123 -13.04 3.35 8.15
C ALA A 123 -13.15 4.87 8.36
N TYR A 124 -14.28 5.46 7.95
CA TYR A 124 -14.55 6.87 8.15
C TYR A 124 -14.83 7.20 9.63
N GLU A 125 -15.53 6.31 10.35
CA GLU A 125 -15.77 6.45 11.79
C GLU A 125 -14.46 6.54 12.59
N ILE A 126 -13.47 5.67 12.33
CA ILE A 126 -12.19 5.75 13.06
C ILE A 126 -11.41 7.04 12.72
N TYR A 127 -11.53 7.56 11.49
CA TYR A 127 -10.99 8.87 11.15
C TYR A 127 -11.63 9.99 11.97
N GLU A 128 -12.97 10.05 12.01
CA GLU A 128 -13.70 11.07 12.77
C GLU A 128 -13.40 10.99 14.27
N LEU A 129 -13.28 9.78 14.82
CA LEU A 129 -12.86 9.58 16.21
C LEU A 129 -11.45 10.13 16.47
N ALA A 130 -10.49 9.83 15.58
CA ALA A 130 -9.12 10.33 15.70
C ALA A 130 -9.06 11.87 15.60
N LYS A 131 -9.82 12.44 14.65
CA LYS A 131 -9.97 13.91 14.49
C LYS A 131 -10.57 14.56 15.74
N LYS A 132 -11.67 14.01 16.26
CA LYS A 132 -12.33 14.50 17.48
C LYS A 132 -11.42 14.42 18.71
N ALA A 133 -10.62 13.35 18.82
CA ALA A 133 -9.68 13.17 19.92
C ALA A 133 -8.41 14.04 19.77
N GLY A 134 -8.21 14.71 18.64
CA GLY A 134 -7.00 15.50 18.36
C GLY A 134 -5.73 14.66 18.25
N VAL A 135 -5.84 13.33 18.02
CA VAL A 135 -4.67 12.48 17.88
C VAL A 135 -4.17 12.46 16.44
N LYS A 136 -2.87 12.47 16.26
CA LYS A 136 -2.25 12.29 14.94
C LYS A 136 -2.51 10.90 14.43
N ASN A 137 -2.80 10.79 13.13
CA ASN A 137 -3.19 9.52 12.56
C ASN A 137 -2.65 9.33 11.14
N GLY A 138 -2.50 8.07 10.73
CA GLY A 138 -1.96 7.73 9.42
C GLY A 138 -2.31 6.32 8.97
N VAL A 139 -2.22 6.11 7.66
CA VAL A 139 -2.37 4.82 7.00
C VAL A 139 -1.18 4.51 6.12
N VAL A 140 -0.82 3.24 6.04
CA VAL A 140 0.25 2.74 5.17
C VAL A 140 -0.12 2.92 3.70
N GLN A 141 0.73 3.62 2.95
CA GLN A 141 0.63 3.83 1.51
C GLN A 141 2.00 3.60 0.84
N ASP A 142 2.55 2.43 1.06
CA ASP A 142 3.91 2.03 0.73
C ASP A 142 4.30 2.24 -0.74
N LYS A 143 3.36 2.03 -1.66
CA LYS A 143 3.67 2.08 -3.10
C LYS A 143 4.12 3.45 -3.59
N LEU A 144 3.72 4.53 -2.91
CA LEU A 144 4.17 5.88 -3.24
C LEU A 144 5.70 6.06 -3.09
N TRP A 145 6.34 5.20 -2.32
CA TRP A 145 7.77 5.24 -1.99
C TRP A 145 8.59 4.19 -2.73
N LEU A 146 7.97 3.44 -3.64
CA LEU A 146 8.70 2.53 -4.51
C LEU A 146 9.59 3.31 -5.47
N PRO A 147 10.85 2.91 -5.67
CA PRO A 147 11.81 3.66 -6.48
C PRO A 147 11.30 4.06 -7.87
N GLY A 148 10.61 3.15 -8.56
CA GLY A 148 10.03 3.43 -9.88
C GLY A 148 8.95 4.50 -9.83
N LEU A 149 8.06 4.47 -8.83
CA LEU A 149 7.00 5.47 -8.68
C LEU A 149 7.53 6.82 -8.17
N VAL A 150 8.60 6.84 -7.38
CA VAL A 150 9.28 8.09 -7.01
C VAL A 150 9.89 8.76 -8.24
N LYS A 151 10.54 8.00 -9.13
CA LYS A 151 11.05 8.51 -10.41
C LYS A 151 9.92 9.04 -11.30
N LEU A 152 8.81 8.29 -11.39
CA LEU A 152 7.63 8.69 -12.14
C LEU A 152 7.06 10.02 -11.61
N LYS A 153 6.93 10.13 -10.28
CA LYS A 153 6.48 11.37 -9.65
C LYS A 153 7.38 12.55 -9.95
N THR A 154 8.69 12.33 -9.97
CA THR A 154 9.63 13.41 -10.36
C THR A 154 9.38 13.88 -11.79
N LEU A 155 9.13 12.99 -12.74
CA LEU A 155 8.76 13.37 -14.12
C LEU A 155 7.45 14.17 -14.17
N ILE A 156 6.46 13.78 -13.36
CA ILE A 156 5.18 14.51 -13.23
C ILE A 156 5.42 15.92 -12.69
N ASP A 157 6.17 16.04 -11.60
CA ASP A 157 6.45 17.32 -10.93
C ASP A 157 7.26 18.27 -11.84
N MET A 158 8.10 17.74 -12.73
CA MET A 158 8.87 18.49 -13.73
C MET A 158 8.04 18.89 -14.97
N GLY A 159 6.77 18.44 -15.08
CA GLY A 159 5.93 18.72 -16.24
C GLY A 159 6.34 17.97 -17.51
N PHE A 160 7.10 16.88 -17.39
CA PHE A 160 7.62 16.09 -18.51
C PHE A 160 6.53 15.62 -19.47
N PHE A 161 5.37 15.26 -18.96
CA PHE A 161 4.25 14.71 -19.75
C PHE A 161 3.48 15.79 -20.54
N GLY A 162 3.60 17.07 -20.15
CA GLY A 162 2.61 18.06 -20.57
C GLY A 162 1.27 17.75 -19.92
N GLU A 163 0.21 17.63 -20.70
CA GLU A 163 -1.09 17.12 -20.23
C GLU A 163 -1.04 15.60 -20.20
N ILE A 164 -1.38 14.99 -19.05
CA ILE A 164 -1.49 13.52 -18.93
C ILE A 164 -2.82 13.11 -19.55
N LEU A 165 -2.78 12.16 -20.47
CA LEU A 165 -3.93 11.68 -21.24
C LEU A 165 -4.49 10.38 -20.64
N SER A 166 -3.59 9.44 -20.35
CA SER A 166 -4.00 8.13 -19.84
C SER A 166 -2.94 7.47 -18.97
N VAL A 167 -3.41 6.56 -18.11
CA VAL A 167 -2.57 5.69 -17.27
C VAL A 167 -3.02 4.25 -17.50
N ARG A 168 -2.09 3.35 -17.80
CA ARG A 168 -2.34 1.91 -17.89
C ARG A 168 -1.45 1.18 -16.90
N GLY A 169 -2.02 0.32 -16.07
CA GLY A 169 -1.26 -0.41 -15.07
C GLY A 169 -1.60 -1.90 -15.06
N GLU A 170 -0.56 -2.69 -14.85
CA GLU A 170 -0.65 -4.14 -14.68
C GLU A 170 0.04 -4.52 -13.37
N PHE A 171 -0.67 -5.22 -12.50
CA PHE A 171 -0.12 -5.84 -11.31
C PHE A 171 -0.48 -7.31 -11.28
N GLY A 172 0.48 -8.15 -10.96
CA GLY A 172 0.17 -9.53 -10.66
C GLY A 172 1.28 -10.51 -10.99
N TYR A 173 1.04 -11.73 -10.57
CA TYR A 173 1.92 -12.87 -10.77
C TYR A 173 1.13 -14.17 -10.55
N TRP A 174 1.70 -15.28 -10.96
CA TRP A 174 1.12 -16.59 -10.67
C TRP A 174 1.32 -16.96 -9.21
N VAL A 175 0.24 -17.01 -8.44
CA VAL A 175 0.27 -17.47 -7.05
C VAL A 175 -0.04 -18.97 -7.03
N PHE A 176 0.96 -19.76 -6.61
CA PHE A 176 0.84 -21.21 -6.54
C PHE A 176 -0.32 -21.63 -5.63
N THR A 177 -1.06 -22.66 -6.10
CA THR A 177 -2.31 -23.12 -5.47
C THR A 177 -2.10 -24.16 -4.39
N GLY A 178 -0.95 -24.85 -4.41
CA GLY A 178 -0.64 -26.01 -3.60
C GLY A 178 -1.02 -27.37 -4.26
N GLU A 179 -1.76 -27.34 -5.37
CA GLU A 179 -2.21 -28.56 -6.07
C GLU A 179 -1.12 -29.21 -6.95
N ASP A 180 -0.13 -28.42 -7.35
CA ASP A 180 1.01 -28.82 -8.19
C ASP A 180 2.23 -29.31 -7.39
N GLY A 181 2.06 -29.59 -6.10
CA GLY A 181 3.13 -29.98 -5.19
C GLY A 181 4.02 -28.82 -4.73
N VAL A 182 3.75 -27.60 -5.16
CA VAL A 182 4.41 -26.38 -4.68
C VAL A 182 3.56 -25.80 -3.55
N ALA A 183 4.19 -25.49 -2.41
CA ALA A 183 3.48 -24.94 -1.25
C ALA A 183 2.70 -23.66 -1.60
N PRO A 184 1.48 -23.48 -1.08
CA PRO A 184 0.68 -22.28 -1.34
C PRO A 184 1.40 -21.03 -0.83
N GLN A 185 1.43 -19.98 -1.66
CA GLN A 185 2.21 -18.77 -1.36
C GLN A 185 1.48 -17.77 -0.46
N ARG A 186 0.14 -17.83 -0.43
CA ARG A 186 -0.69 -16.91 0.34
C ARG A 186 -1.62 -17.68 1.28
N PRO A 187 -1.94 -17.12 2.44
CA PRO A 187 -2.93 -17.70 3.34
C PRO A 187 -4.31 -17.82 2.69
N SER A 188 -5.04 -18.87 3.06
CA SER A 188 -6.35 -19.23 2.48
C SER A 188 -7.40 -18.13 2.60
N TRP A 189 -7.36 -17.31 3.65
CA TRP A 189 -8.31 -16.22 3.87
C TRP A 189 -8.31 -15.21 2.69
N ASN A 190 -7.19 -15.04 1.96
CA ASN A 190 -7.15 -14.14 0.80
C ASN A 190 -8.14 -14.54 -0.31
N TYR A 191 -8.56 -15.80 -0.35
CA TYR A 191 -9.42 -16.36 -1.39
C TYR A 191 -10.83 -16.71 -0.88
N ARG A 192 -11.17 -16.25 0.32
CA ARG A 192 -12.48 -16.44 0.95
C ARG A 192 -13.16 -15.10 1.15
N LYS A 193 -14.35 -14.95 0.55
CA LYS A 193 -15.15 -13.73 0.66
C LYS A 193 -15.65 -13.52 2.12
N GLU A 194 -15.94 -14.60 2.80
CA GLU A 194 -16.36 -14.64 4.20
C GLU A 194 -15.27 -14.20 5.19
N ASP A 195 -14.01 -14.20 4.76
CA ASP A 195 -12.84 -13.73 5.52
C ASP A 195 -12.34 -12.33 5.04
N ASP A 196 -13.17 -11.57 4.35
CA ASP A 196 -12.85 -10.26 3.75
C ASP A 196 -11.70 -10.33 2.72
N GLY A 197 -11.54 -11.50 2.06
CA GLY A 197 -10.54 -11.72 1.02
C GLY A 197 -10.97 -11.18 -0.34
N GLY A 198 -10.06 -11.25 -1.30
CA GLY A 198 -10.24 -10.83 -2.69
C GLY A 198 -9.21 -9.80 -3.14
N ILE A 199 -8.85 -9.88 -4.43
CA ILE A 199 -7.86 -8.96 -5.00
C ILE A 199 -8.43 -7.55 -5.19
N ILE A 200 -9.75 -7.40 -5.37
CA ILE A 200 -10.40 -6.09 -5.43
C ILE A 200 -10.18 -5.36 -4.10
N VAL A 201 -10.48 -6.01 -2.97
CA VAL A 201 -10.27 -5.43 -1.64
C VAL A 201 -8.79 -5.14 -1.37
N ASP A 202 -7.90 -6.06 -1.76
CA ASP A 202 -6.45 -5.89 -1.55
C ASP A 202 -5.88 -4.76 -2.41
N MET A 203 -6.23 -4.70 -3.71
CA MET A 203 -5.52 -3.85 -4.66
C MET A 203 -6.19 -2.50 -4.94
N LEU A 204 -7.53 -2.39 -4.92
CA LEU A 204 -8.16 -1.10 -5.16
C LEU A 204 -7.85 -0.08 -4.05
N CYS A 205 -7.63 -0.53 -2.81
CA CYS A 205 -7.09 0.33 -1.75
C CYS A 205 -5.73 0.93 -2.13
N HIS A 206 -4.85 0.17 -2.81
CA HIS A 206 -3.56 0.67 -3.29
C HIS A 206 -3.74 1.61 -4.49
N TRP A 207 -4.59 1.24 -5.44
CA TRP A 207 -4.80 2.05 -6.65
C TRP A 207 -5.43 3.40 -6.30
N ARG A 208 -6.32 3.45 -5.30
CA ARG A 208 -6.89 4.71 -4.85
C ARG A 208 -5.81 5.73 -4.53
N TYR A 209 -4.89 5.41 -3.64
CA TYR A 209 -3.90 6.39 -3.24
C TYR A 209 -2.82 6.62 -4.30
N VAL A 210 -2.49 5.62 -5.14
CA VAL A 210 -1.58 5.84 -6.25
C VAL A 210 -2.18 6.84 -7.24
N LEU A 211 -3.44 6.64 -7.64
CA LEU A 211 -4.14 7.54 -8.56
C LEU A 211 -4.31 8.94 -7.97
N ASP A 212 -4.87 9.05 -6.76
CA ASP A 212 -5.14 10.35 -6.11
C ASP A 212 -3.87 11.16 -5.85
N ASN A 213 -2.72 10.51 -5.64
CA ASN A 213 -1.46 11.22 -5.36
C ASN A 213 -0.64 11.58 -6.60
N LEU A 214 -0.81 10.84 -7.71
CA LEU A 214 0.03 11.03 -8.90
C LEU A 214 -0.73 11.62 -10.08
N PHE A 215 -2.03 11.31 -10.27
CA PHE A 215 -2.71 11.59 -11.53
C PHE A 215 -4.02 12.38 -11.39
N GLY A 216 -4.52 12.53 -10.18
CA GLY A 216 -5.78 13.22 -9.88
C GLY A 216 -6.78 12.33 -9.16
N LYS A 217 -7.76 12.97 -8.49
CA LYS A 217 -8.77 12.27 -7.69
C LYS A 217 -9.62 11.34 -8.55
N VAL A 218 -9.86 10.12 -8.07
CA VAL A 218 -10.79 9.18 -8.70
C VAL A 218 -12.22 9.69 -8.57
N LYS A 219 -12.94 9.81 -9.69
CA LYS A 219 -14.32 10.29 -9.79
C LYS A 219 -15.33 9.18 -10.01
N ALA A 220 -14.97 8.17 -10.81
CA ALA A 220 -15.82 7.03 -11.09
C ALA A 220 -14.99 5.77 -11.33
N VAL A 221 -15.58 4.61 -11.14
CA VAL A 221 -14.96 3.30 -11.34
C VAL A 221 -15.89 2.35 -12.10
N SER A 222 -15.33 1.63 -13.07
CA SER A 222 -15.92 0.43 -13.68
C SER A 222 -14.97 -0.74 -13.40
N CYS A 223 -15.46 -1.77 -12.72
CA CYS A 223 -14.65 -2.91 -12.31
C CYS A 223 -15.33 -4.23 -12.66
N LEU A 224 -14.55 -5.21 -13.12
CA LEU A 224 -14.95 -6.60 -13.24
C LEU A 224 -14.01 -7.45 -12.39
N GLY A 225 -14.58 -8.24 -11.49
CA GLY A 225 -13.86 -9.26 -10.74
C GLY A 225 -14.00 -10.63 -11.39
N ALA A 226 -13.05 -11.51 -11.09
CA ALA A 226 -13.14 -12.91 -11.46
C ALA A 226 -12.49 -13.81 -10.42
N THR A 227 -13.06 -14.99 -10.21
CA THR A 227 -12.43 -16.10 -9.51
C THR A 227 -12.02 -17.14 -10.54
N HIS A 228 -10.79 -17.04 -11.06
CA HIS A 228 -10.32 -17.94 -12.12
C HIS A 228 -9.97 -19.31 -11.55
N VAL A 229 -9.25 -19.36 -10.45
CA VAL A 229 -8.90 -20.60 -9.73
C VAL A 229 -9.97 -20.92 -8.72
N LYS A 230 -10.70 -22.03 -8.92
CA LYS A 230 -11.87 -22.39 -8.11
C LYS A 230 -11.51 -23.16 -6.83
N SER A 231 -10.33 -23.79 -6.79
CA SER A 231 -9.85 -24.61 -5.66
C SER A 231 -8.39 -24.31 -5.37
N ARG A 232 -8.01 -24.39 -4.10
CA ARG A 232 -6.64 -24.25 -3.63
C ARG A 232 -6.43 -25.15 -2.42
N ILE A 233 -5.17 -25.42 -2.06
CA ILE A 233 -4.81 -26.14 -0.84
C ILE A 233 -4.64 -25.16 0.31
N GLY A 234 -5.27 -25.42 1.44
CA GLY A 234 -5.17 -24.64 2.66
C GLY A 234 -3.91 -24.95 3.48
N GLU A 235 -3.77 -24.24 4.59
CA GLU A 235 -2.67 -24.42 5.55
C GLU A 235 -2.68 -25.79 6.23
N ASP A 236 -3.84 -26.46 6.24
CA ASP A 236 -4.05 -27.81 6.75
C ASP A 236 -3.77 -28.91 5.71
N GLY A 237 -3.33 -28.54 4.50
CA GLY A 237 -3.08 -29.46 3.39
C GLY A 237 -4.33 -29.96 2.67
N ARG A 238 -5.51 -29.43 2.98
CA ARG A 238 -6.78 -29.83 2.36
C ARG A 238 -7.21 -28.84 1.29
N ALA A 239 -7.86 -29.37 0.25
CA ALA A 239 -8.46 -28.54 -0.77
C ALA A 239 -9.65 -27.74 -0.21
N TYR A 240 -9.77 -26.48 -0.61
CA TYR A 240 -10.91 -25.63 -0.29
C TYR A 240 -11.39 -24.86 -1.52
N LYS A 241 -12.68 -24.52 -1.55
CA LYS A 241 -13.29 -23.74 -2.60
C LYS A 241 -12.93 -22.25 -2.42
N CYS A 242 -12.45 -21.61 -3.49
CA CYS A 242 -12.25 -20.16 -3.52
C CYS A 242 -13.58 -19.46 -3.77
N THR A 243 -13.93 -18.50 -2.92
CA THR A 243 -15.18 -17.72 -2.98
C THR A 243 -14.91 -16.24 -3.30
N ALA A 244 -13.69 -15.75 -3.06
CA ALA A 244 -13.28 -14.39 -3.40
C ALA A 244 -12.63 -14.32 -4.80
N ASP A 245 -12.55 -13.12 -5.33
CA ASP A 245 -11.91 -12.81 -6.61
C ASP A 245 -10.38 -12.93 -6.51
N ASP A 246 -9.77 -13.45 -7.58
CA ASP A 246 -8.31 -13.55 -7.77
C ASP A 246 -7.82 -12.73 -8.97
N ALA A 247 -8.73 -12.07 -9.67
CA ALA A 247 -8.45 -11.08 -10.70
C ALA A 247 -9.44 -9.92 -10.67
N ALA A 248 -8.97 -8.71 -10.96
CA ALA A 248 -9.73 -7.48 -11.08
C ALA A 248 -9.28 -6.70 -12.31
N TYR A 249 -10.24 -6.28 -13.10
CA TYR A 249 -10.05 -5.46 -14.30
C TYR A 249 -10.82 -4.16 -14.09
N ALA A 250 -10.11 -3.04 -13.88
CA ALA A 250 -10.74 -1.81 -13.48
C ALA A 250 -10.33 -0.62 -14.35
N THR A 251 -11.32 0.21 -14.71
CA THR A 251 -11.15 1.50 -15.38
C THR A 251 -11.67 2.61 -14.46
N PHE A 252 -10.96 3.72 -14.43
CA PHE A 252 -11.26 4.87 -13.57
C PHE A 252 -11.29 6.15 -14.39
N GLU A 253 -12.27 7.00 -14.11
CA GLU A 253 -12.25 8.40 -14.51
C GLU A 253 -11.62 9.22 -13.38
N LEU A 254 -10.64 10.05 -13.74
CA LEU A 254 -9.98 10.93 -12.78
C LEU A 254 -10.37 12.39 -12.99
N GLU A 255 -10.15 13.20 -11.97
CA GLU A 255 -10.24 14.65 -12.08
C GLU A 255 -9.32 15.16 -13.20
N GLY A 256 -9.79 16.10 -14.04
CA GLY A 256 -9.04 16.58 -15.21
C GLY A 256 -9.22 15.74 -16.47
N GLY A 257 -10.07 14.69 -16.46
CA GLY A 257 -10.38 13.90 -17.65
C GLY A 257 -9.41 12.78 -17.98
N VAL A 258 -8.43 12.53 -17.11
CA VAL A 258 -7.48 11.40 -17.27
C VAL A 258 -8.22 10.08 -17.10
N ILE A 259 -8.00 9.15 -18.03
CA ILE A 259 -8.53 7.78 -17.92
C ILE A 259 -7.42 6.86 -17.43
N ALA A 260 -7.68 6.13 -16.35
CA ALA A 260 -6.76 5.11 -15.84
C ALA A 260 -7.38 3.71 -15.97
N GLN A 261 -6.58 2.74 -16.43
CA GLN A 261 -6.95 1.33 -16.47
C GLN A 261 -5.92 0.52 -15.70
N LEU A 262 -6.33 -0.12 -14.62
CA LEU A 262 -5.43 -0.90 -13.76
C LEU A 262 -5.98 -2.32 -13.59
N ASN A 263 -5.21 -3.29 -14.06
CA ASN A 263 -5.52 -4.71 -13.89
C ASN A 263 -4.70 -5.30 -12.73
N SER A 264 -5.31 -6.20 -12.00
CA SER A 264 -4.68 -6.89 -10.89
C SER A 264 -5.02 -8.37 -10.93
N SER A 265 -4.02 -9.27 -10.86
CA SER A 265 -4.30 -10.70 -10.92
C SER A 265 -3.27 -11.53 -10.16
N TRP A 266 -3.76 -12.54 -9.44
CA TRP A 266 -2.94 -13.59 -8.83
C TRP A 266 -2.84 -14.85 -9.72
N THR A 267 -3.31 -14.75 -10.98
CA THR A 267 -3.40 -15.88 -11.90
C THR A 267 -2.77 -15.58 -13.26
N VAL A 268 -1.79 -14.67 -13.34
CA VAL A 268 -1.08 -14.32 -14.56
C VAL A 268 0.40 -14.72 -14.48
N ARG A 269 0.95 -15.19 -15.60
CA ARG A 269 2.39 -15.37 -15.77
C ARG A 269 2.99 -14.10 -16.33
N VAL A 270 4.02 -13.61 -15.67
CA VAL A 270 4.62 -12.30 -15.98
C VAL A 270 5.52 -12.42 -17.22
N ARG A 271 5.28 -11.57 -18.22
CA ARG A 271 6.19 -11.29 -19.32
C ARG A 271 6.29 -9.77 -19.52
N ARG A 272 6.81 -9.12 -18.54
CA ARG A 272 7.13 -7.70 -18.47
C ARG A 272 8.27 -7.53 -17.47
N ASP A 273 8.85 -6.36 -17.39
CA ASP A 273 10.06 -6.11 -16.60
C ASP A 273 9.86 -6.25 -15.09
N ASP A 274 8.61 -6.11 -14.58
CA ASP A 274 8.35 -6.14 -13.15
C ASP A 274 6.95 -6.71 -12.83
N LEU A 275 6.70 -7.01 -11.54
CA LEU A 275 5.40 -7.48 -11.05
C LEU A 275 4.30 -6.42 -11.15
N ALA A 276 4.67 -5.15 -11.12
CA ALA A 276 3.78 -4.03 -11.38
C ALA A 276 4.43 -3.11 -12.41
N THR A 277 3.63 -2.64 -13.37
CA THR A 277 4.04 -1.61 -14.32
C THR A 277 2.94 -0.57 -14.47
N PHE A 278 3.34 0.68 -14.65
CA PHE A 278 2.47 1.81 -14.93
C PHE A 278 3.00 2.52 -16.17
N GLN A 279 2.24 2.51 -17.24
CA GLN A 279 2.52 3.34 -18.41
C GLN A 279 1.66 4.59 -18.33
N VAL A 280 2.31 5.73 -18.45
CA VAL A 280 1.69 7.06 -18.44
C VAL A 280 1.96 7.69 -19.79
N ASP A 281 0.92 8.12 -20.48
CA ASP A 281 0.99 8.77 -21.76
C ASP A 281 0.51 10.22 -21.63
N GLY A 282 1.30 11.16 -22.15
CA GLY A 282 1.01 12.58 -22.13
C GLY A 282 1.31 13.24 -23.48
N THR A 283 0.93 14.51 -23.61
CA THR A 283 1.09 15.26 -24.89
C THR A 283 2.55 15.54 -25.27
N LYS A 284 3.47 15.54 -24.29
CA LYS A 284 4.90 15.84 -24.50
C LYS A 284 5.84 14.67 -24.25
N GLY A 285 5.34 13.59 -23.66
CA GLY A 285 6.14 12.40 -23.38
C GLY A 285 5.35 11.31 -22.70
N SER A 286 5.96 10.14 -22.65
CA SER A 286 5.42 8.95 -21.98
C SER A 286 6.46 8.35 -21.06
N ALA A 287 6.00 7.61 -20.03
CA ALA A 287 6.89 6.86 -19.15
C ALA A 287 6.29 5.48 -18.79
N VAL A 288 7.17 4.53 -18.53
CA VAL A 288 6.81 3.22 -17.97
C VAL A 288 7.57 3.04 -16.66
N ALA A 289 6.86 2.97 -15.55
CA ALA A 289 7.43 2.75 -14.23
C ALA A 289 7.08 1.38 -13.68
N GLY A 290 8.06 0.66 -13.18
CA GLY A 290 7.90 -0.56 -12.38
C GLY A 290 8.08 -0.30 -10.90
N LEU A 291 8.40 -1.36 -10.13
CA LEU A 291 8.69 -1.23 -8.70
C LEU A 291 10.02 -0.49 -8.44
N ARG A 292 10.99 -0.63 -9.34
CA ARG A 292 12.36 -0.12 -9.18
C ARG A 292 12.76 0.87 -10.25
N ASP A 293 12.43 0.60 -11.49
CA ASP A 293 12.88 1.36 -12.65
C ASP A 293 11.76 2.16 -13.28
N CYS A 294 12.17 3.20 -14.00
CA CYS A 294 11.31 4.04 -14.80
C CYS A 294 12.02 4.35 -16.12
N TRP A 295 11.32 4.19 -17.21
CA TRP A 295 11.78 4.52 -18.57
C TRP A 295 10.90 5.64 -19.11
N ALA A 296 11.48 6.57 -19.84
CA ALA A 296 10.77 7.70 -20.39
C ALA A 296 11.13 7.92 -21.86
N GLN A 297 10.15 8.34 -22.65
CA GLN A 297 10.32 8.74 -24.05
C GLN A 297 9.67 10.11 -24.25
N HIS A 298 10.46 11.09 -24.71
CA HIS A 298 9.96 12.41 -25.04
C HIS A 298 9.34 12.42 -26.45
N ALA A 299 8.40 13.33 -26.70
CA ALA A 299 7.73 13.47 -27.99
C ALA A 299 8.69 13.63 -29.17
N SER A 300 9.82 14.31 -28.98
CA SER A 300 10.85 14.49 -30.03
C SER A 300 11.58 13.19 -30.41
N ALA A 301 11.54 12.18 -29.54
CA ALA A 301 12.17 10.86 -29.78
C ALA A 301 11.14 9.78 -30.18
N THR A 302 9.86 10.14 -30.33
CA THR A 302 8.82 9.21 -30.67
C THR A 302 8.96 8.75 -32.13
N PRO A 303 9.07 7.42 -32.41
CA PRO A 303 9.16 6.93 -33.76
C PRO A 303 7.84 7.16 -34.50
N ARG A 304 7.91 7.22 -35.83
CA ARG A 304 6.76 7.44 -36.73
C ARG A 304 6.45 6.16 -37.51
N PRO A 305 5.82 5.17 -36.91
CA PRO A 305 5.45 3.94 -37.62
C PRO A 305 4.33 4.20 -38.62
N THR A 306 4.38 3.49 -39.75
CA THR A 306 3.24 3.39 -40.68
C THR A 306 2.56 2.06 -40.40
N TRP A 307 1.26 2.11 -40.14
CA TRP A 307 0.49 0.88 -39.98
C TRP A 307 0.33 0.16 -41.35
N ASN A 308 1.06 -0.92 -41.51
CA ASN A 308 0.89 -1.84 -42.59
C ASN A 308 1.16 -3.27 -42.08
N PRO A 309 0.14 -4.14 -41.94
CA PRO A 309 0.33 -5.48 -41.39
C PRO A 309 1.16 -6.41 -42.29
N ASP A 310 1.29 -6.09 -43.57
CA ASP A 310 2.00 -6.91 -44.56
C ASP A 310 3.50 -6.59 -44.63
N ILE A 311 3.94 -5.48 -44.05
CA ILE A 311 5.32 -4.99 -44.14
C ILE A 311 5.84 -4.72 -42.76
N ASP A 312 6.96 -5.33 -42.39
CA ASP A 312 7.69 -4.97 -41.16
C ASP A 312 8.13 -3.51 -41.22
N SER A 313 7.74 -2.72 -40.21
CA SER A 313 8.11 -1.31 -40.13
C SER A 313 9.60 -1.10 -39.87
N GLY A 314 10.34 -2.12 -39.47
CA GLY A 314 11.74 -2.04 -39.07
C GLY A 314 11.99 -1.17 -37.81
N ILE A 315 10.91 -0.80 -37.08
CA ILE A 315 10.98 0.03 -35.87
C ILE A 315 10.97 -0.84 -34.63
N SER A 316 11.99 -0.72 -33.79
CA SER A 316 11.94 -1.25 -32.43
C SER A 316 11.22 -0.24 -31.51
N HIS A 317 10.10 -0.67 -30.94
CA HIS A 317 9.35 0.17 -29.99
C HIS A 317 10.01 0.27 -28.61
N TYR A 318 11.14 -0.41 -28.37
CA TYR A 318 11.98 -0.26 -27.18
C TYR A 318 13.08 0.78 -27.37
N ASP A 319 13.43 1.12 -28.61
CA ASP A 319 14.43 2.12 -28.89
C ASP A 319 13.92 3.54 -28.51
N ASN A 320 14.84 4.45 -28.26
CA ASN A 320 14.54 5.83 -27.86
C ASN A 320 13.82 5.98 -26.50
N TRP A 321 13.73 4.92 -25.70
CA TRP A 321 13.38 5.03 -24.29
C TRP A 321 14.63 5.20 -23.44
N THR A 322 14.63 6.19 -22.57
CA THR A 322 15.76 6.50 -21.69
C THR A 322 15.42 6.09 -20.27
N ARG A 323 16.32 5.36 -19.63
CA ARG A 323 16.16 5.02 -18.22
C ARG A 323 16.29 6.26 -17.37
N VAL A 324 15.27 6.51 -16.54
CA VAL A 324 15.25 7.65 -15.62
C VAL A 324 16.24 7.41 -14.48
N PRO A 325 17.22 8.29 -14.26
CA PRO A 325 18.21 8.10 -13.20
C PRO A 325 17.58 8.21 -11.82
N GLY A 326 18.22 7.60 -10.82
CA GLY A 326 17.90 7.84 -9.43
C GLY A 326 18.66 9.06 -8.93
N TRP A 327 17.94 10.07 -8.43
CA TRP A 327 18.54 11.28 -7.85
C TRP A 327 18.85 11.16 -6.37
N GLN A 328 18.37 10.11 -5.74
CA GLN A 328 18.54 9.87 -4.32
C GLN A 328 18.73 8.37 -4.04
N SER A 329 19.30 8.07 -2.89
CA SER A 329 19.30 6.71 -2.36
C SER A 329 17.86 6.32 -1.99
N PHE A 330 17.43 5.15 -2.45
CA PHE A 330 16.12 4.60 -2.12
C PHE A 330 16.25 3.65 -0.94
N ASP A 331 15.33 3.75 -0.02
CA ASP A 331 15.21 2.85 1.13
C ASP A 331 13.92 2.02 1.03
N ASN A 332 13.68 1.19 2.03
CA ASN A 332 12.44 0.43 2.11
C ASN A 332 11.24 1.39 2.20
N ALA A 333 10.25 1.18 1.34
CA ALA A 333 9.09 2.06 1.21
C ALA A 333 8.29 2.23 2.52
N PHE A 334 8.18 1.16 3.32
CA PHE A 334 7.51 1.21 4.62
C PHE A 334 8.35 2.00 5.64
N LYS A 335 9.69 1.83 5.63
CA LYS A 335 10.60 2.55 6.51
C LYS A 335 10.54 4.05 6.25
N ILE A 336 10.58 4.47 4.97
CA ILE A 336 10.45 5.89 4.60
C ILE A 336 9.16 6.49 5.17
N GLN A 337 8.03 5.80 5.00
CA GLN A 337 6.76 6.31 5.50
C GLN A 337 6.69 6.30 7.04
N TRP A 338 7.32 5.33 7.71
CA TRP A 338 7.48 5.34 9.16
C TRP A 338 8.28 6.55 9.63
N GLU A 339 9.40 6.88 8.99
CA GLU A 339 10.20 8.04 9.32
C GLU A 339 9.40 9.34 9.19
N LEU A 340 8.61 9.49 8.13
CA LEU A 340 7.71 10.62 7.94
C LEU A 340 6.62 10.70 9.02
N PHE A 341 6.03 9.57 9.41
CA PHE A 341 5.04 9.54 10.48
C PHE A 341 5.63 9.89 11.84
N LEU A 342 6.84 9.39 12.14
CA LEU A 342 7.57 9.75 13.37
C LEU A 342 7.89 11.24 13.42
N ARG A 343 8.34 11.84 12.32
CA ARG A 343 8.57 13.29 12.21
C ARG A 343 7.26 14.06 12.39
N HIS A 344 6.17 13.60 11.81
CA HIS A 344 4.85 14.18 12.03
C HIS A 344 4.46 14.16 13.51
N VAL A 345 4.62 13.05 14.19
CA VAL A 345 4.25 12.91 15.61
C VAL A 345 5.11 13.82 16.49
N VAL A 346 6.42 13.83 16.30
CA VAL A 346 7.36 14.52 17.19
C VAL A 346 7.49 16.01 16.88
N LEU A 347 7.59 16.36 15.60
CA LEU A 347 7.90 17.73 15.16
C LEU A 347 6.68 18.49 14.62
N GLY A 348 5.56 17.81 14.39
CA GLY A 348 4.39 18.42 13.76
C GLY A 348 4.53 18.63 12.24
N GLU A 349 5.50 18.00 11.60
CA GLU A 349 5.67 18.09 10.15
C GLU A 349 4.39 17.63 9.42
N PRO A 350 4.07 18.18 8.23
CA PRO A 350 2.88 17.78 7.47
C PRO A 350 2.89 16.30 7.13
N PHE A 351 1.75 15.63 7.32
CA PHE A 351 1.54 14.23 6.95
C PHE A 351 0.15 14.06 6.34
N ARG A 352 0.09 13.90 5.03
CA ARG A 352 -1.18 13.92 4.27
C ARG A 352 -1.90 12.58 4.23
N TRP A 353 -1.23 11.48 4.56
CA TRP A 353 -1.74 10.10 4.45
C TRP A 353 -2.46 9.69 5.74
N THR A 354 -3.52 10.42 6.08
CA THR A 354 -4.31 10.21 7.29
C THR A 354 -5.25 9.00 7.16
N LEU A 355 -5.96 8.66 8.23
CA LEU A 355 -7.00 7.63 8.21
C LEU A 355 -8.13 7.95 7.21
N LEU A 356 -8.34 9.22 6.84
CA LEU A 356 -9.25 9.59 5.76
C LEU A 356 -8.81 8.99 4.42
N GLU A 357 -7.51 9.05 4.13
CA GLU A 357 -6.97 8.42 2.91
C GLU A 357 -7.13 6.89 2.96
N GLY A 358 -7.07 6.30 4.16
CA GLY A 358 -7.42 4.89 4.38
C GLY A 358 -8.88 4.59 4.08
N ALA A 359 -9.79 5.45 4.54
CA ALA A 359 -11.23 5.33 4.27
C ALA A 359 -11.54 5.46 2.77
N LYS A 360 -10.87 6.38 2.04
CA LYS A 360 -10.99 6.49 0.58
C LYS A 360 -10.54 5.21 -0.13
N GLY A 361 -9.49 4.55 0.37
CA GLY A 361 -9.04 3.26 -0.15
C GLY A 361 -10.09 2.17 0.00
N VAL A 362 -10.68 2.04 1.20
CA VAL A 362 -11.77 1.09 1.48
C VAL A 362 -12.98 1.40 0.61
N GLN A 363 -13.34 2.68 0.47
CA GLN A 363 -14.44 3.12 -0.38
C GLN A 363 -14.27 2.65 -1.83
N LEU A 364 -13.09 2.84 -2.42
CA LEU A 364 -12.88 2.43 -3.81
C LEU A 364 -12.98 0.91 -3.97
N ALA A 365 -12.55 0.13 -2.98
CA ALA A 365 -12.71 -1.31 -2.99
C ALA A 365 -14.18 -1.74 -2.93
N GLU A 366 -14.99 -1.14 -2.05
CA GLU A 366 -16.43 -1.39 -1.99
C GLU A 366 -17.15 -1.00 -3.28
N LEU A 367 -16.84 0.19 -3.83
CA LEU A 367 -17.43 0.66 -5.09
C LEU A 367 -16.99 -0.19 -6.29
N GLY A 368 -15.78 -0.74 -6.28
CA GLY A 368 -15.32 -1.71 -7.26
C GLY A 368 -16.13 -3.02 -7.22
N ILE A 369 -16.43 -3.54 -6.04
CA ILE A 369 -17.31 -4.70 -5.86
C ILE A 369 -18.75 -4.38 -6.28
N GLU A 370 -19.24 -3.18 -5.94
CA GLU A 370 -20.56 -2.70 -6.36
C GLU A 370 -20.67 -2.62 -7.88
N SER A 371 -19.67 -2.00 -8.54
CA SER A 371 -19.57 -1.91 -10.00
C SER A 371 -19.63 -3.29 -10.65
N TRP A 372 -18.84 -4.23 -10.15
CA TRP A 372 -18.86 -5.61 -10.63
C TRP A 372 -20.21 -6.29 -10.48
N THR A 373 -20.83 -6.12 -9.31
CA THR A 373 -22.13 -6.73 -9.01
C THR A 373 -23.26 -6.15 -9.86
N LYS A 374 -23.28 -4.82 -10.04
CA LYS A 374 -24.26 -4.11 -10.86
C LYS A 374 -23.94 -4.15 -12.36
N ARG A 375 -22.71 -4.49 -12.74
CA ARG A 375 -22.18 -4.42 -14.11
C ARG A 375 -22.33 -3.02 -14.73
N ALA A 376 -22.00 -2.01 -13.94
CA ALA A 376 -22.17 -0.61 -14.29
C ALA A 376 -21.00 0.24 -13.75
N TRP A 377 -20.83 1.43 -14.33
CA TRP A 377 -20.02 2.49 -13.73
C TRP A 377 -20.65 2.94 -12.42
N VAL A 378 -19.80 3.27 -11.45
CA VAL A 378 -20.19 3.79 -10.14
C VAL A 378 -19.39 5.04 -9.84
N ASP A 379 -20.08 6.12 -9.49
CA ASP A 379 -19.46 7.35 -9.03
C ASP A 379 -18.76 7.14 -7.69
N VAL A 380 -17.68 7.88 -7.47
CA VAL A 380 -16.92 7.87 -6.22
C VAL A 380 -17.19 9.14 -5.44
N PRO A 381 -18.12 9.11 -4.47
CA PRO A 381 -18.46 10.27 -3.65
C PRO A 381 -17.25 10.77 -2.85
N GLU A 382 -17.12 12.10 -2.70
CA GLU A 382 -16.06 12.67 -1.89
C GLU A 382 -16.31 12.43 -0.40
N LEU A 383 -15.34 11.84 0.29
CA LEU A 383 -15.31 11.79 1.75
C LEU A 383 -14.71 13.11 2.26
N LYS A 384 -15.46 13.82 3.09
CA LYS A 384 -15.07 15.15 3.63
C LYS A 384 -14.01 14.99 4.72
N ALA A 385 -13.05 15.94 4.76
CA ALA A 385 -12.03 16.05 5.81
C ALA A 385 -12.60 16.68 7.09
#